data_d92318f56496c07dd635987f04252f18
#
_entry.id   d92318f56496c07dd635987f04252f18
#
_cell.length_a   1.000
_cell.length_b   1.000
_cell.length_c   1.000
_cell.angle_alpha   90.00
_cell.angle_beta   90.00
_cell.angle_gamma   90.00
#
_symmetry.space_group_name_H-M   'P 1'
#
loop_
_entity.id
_entity.type
_entity.pdbx_description
1 polymer ?
#
loop_
_entity_poly.entity_id
_entity_poly.type
_entity_poly.pdbx_seq_one_letter_code
_entity_poly.pdbx_strand_id
1 'polypeptide(L)'
;QSPMYHCEVMYALMDSLLHLKRFHEPVPKRLTEAVHQMVYTLAYWCKPNGHIPCQGDSDDIDARDQISMGALLFKDGTLKYLSQGVIDEENLWTFGAKGLEAYQALPAIVPEETSKFLTDSGNYMLRSGWDPSSDYLRFHCGAMGSGHGHGDQLHIDYYSAGEDILIDPGRYTYVDSAIRRELKLPSGH
;
A
#
# COMPACT_ATOMS: atom_id res chain seq x y z
N GLN A 1 10.28 3.49 -2.21
CA GLN A 1 10.78 2.27 -2.86
C GLN A 1 10.56 1.02 -2.01
N SER A 2 10.32 1.14 -0.71
CA SER A 2 9.86 0.06 0.14
C SER A 2 8.38 0.33 0.46
N PRO A 3 7.44 -0.58 0.15
CA PRO A 3 6.03 -0.39 0.44
C PRO A 3 5.73 -0.15 1.91
N MET A 4 6.42 -0.82 2.83
CA MET A 4 6.25 -0.58 4.28
C MET A 4 6.62 0.86 4.67
N TYR A 5 7.74 1.39 4.19
CA TYR A 5 8.11 2.79 4.47
C TYR A 5 7.20 3.81 3.79
N HIS A 6 6.60 3.43 2.67
CA HIS A 6 5.52 4.23 2.08
C HIS A 6 4.31 4.29 3.03
N CYS A 7 3.91 3.17 3.62
CA CYS A 7 2.83 3.10 4.61
C CYS A 7 3.12 4.00 5.81
N GLU A 8 4.32 3.93 6.40
CA GLU A 8 4.73 4.73 7.56
C GLU A 8 4.63 6.24 7.28
N VAL A 9 5.22 6.69 6.17
CA VAL A 9 5.18 8.11 5.79
C VAL A 9 3.77 8.56 5.47
N MET A 10 3.02 7.75 4.72
CA MET A 10 1.63 8.03 4.34
C MET A 10 0.73 8.16 5.57
N TYR A 11 0.86 7.22 6.53
CA TYR A 11 0.11 7.24 7.77
C TYR A 11 0.35 8.54 8.56
N ALA A 12 1.62 8.93 8.77
CA ALA A 12 1.97 10.16 9.46
C ALA A 12 1.41 11.42 8.76
N LEU A 13 1.37 11.42 7.41
CA LEU A 13 0.79 12.52 6.64
C LEU A 13 -0.75 12.52 6.70
N MET A 14 -1.40 11.35 6.69
CA MET A 14 -2.86 11.25 6.89
C MET A 14 -3.27 11.74 8.27
N ASP A 15 -2.53 11.37 9.31
CA ASP A 15 -2.76 11.85 10.67
C ASP A 15 -2.59 13.37 10.76
N SER A 16 -1.55 13.93 10.15
CA SER A 16 -1.34 15.37 10.03
C SER A 16 -2.52 16.07 9.35
N LEU A 17 -3.01 15.54 8.23
CA LEU A 17 -4.19 16.07 7.53
C LEU A 17 -5.44 16.02 8.40
N LEU A 18 -5.64 14.94 9.15
CA LEU A 18 -6.76 14.77 10.05
C LEU A 18 -6.73 15.81 11.17
N HIS A 19 -5.54 16.05 11.76
CA HIS A 19 -5.35 17.08 12.79
C HIS A 19 -5.65 18.48 12.25
N LEU A 20 -5.10 18.86 11.10
CA LEU A 20 -5.42 20.16 10.47
C LEU A 20 -6.93 20.34 10.27
N LYS A 21 -7.62 19.31 9.77
CA LYS A 21 -9.08 19.35 9.61
C LYS A 21 -9.83 19.48 10.93
N ARG A 22 -9.41 18.74 11.97
CA ARG A 22 -10.04 18.79 13.30
C ARG A 22 -9.91 20.14 14.00
N PHE A 23 -8.78 20.79 13.83
CA PHE A 23 -8.51 22.10 14.42
C PHE A 23 -8.89 23.28 13.51
N HIS A 24 -9.56 22.99 12.38
CA HIS A 24 -9.96 24.01 11.38
C HIS A 24 -8.80 24.85 10.84
N GLU A 25 -7.59 24.26 10.82
CA GLU A 25 -6.40 24.89 10.25
C GLU A 25 -6.40 24.79 8.71
N PRO A 26 -5.76 25.75 8.01
CA PRO A 26 -5.64 25.69 6.57
C PRO A 26 -4.94 24.41 6.10
N VAL A 27 -5.61 23.64 5.24
CA VAL A 27 -5.06 22.42 4.67
C VAL A 27 -4.41 22.71 3.32
N PRO A 28 -3.09 22.52 3.15
CA PRO A 28 -2.44 22.74 1.86
C PRO A 28 -2.96 21.76 0.79
N LYS A 29 -3.46 22.31 -0.32
CA LYS A 29 -4.02 21.51 -1.41
C LYS A 29 -3.03 20.46 -1.93
N ARG A 30 -1.76 20.87 -2.13
CA ARG A 30 -0.69 19.96 -2.59
C ARG A 30 -0.46 18.79 -1.63
N LEU A 31 -0.56 19.01 -0.32
CA LEU A 31 -0.43 17.95 0.67
C LEU A 31 -1.60 16.96 0.55
N THR A 32 -2.82 17.48 0.45
CA THR A 32 -4.03 16.66 0.26
C THR A 32 -3.93 15.79 -0.99
N GLU A 33 -3.55 16.37 -2.12
CA GLU A 33 -3.40 15.66 -3.38
C GLU A 33 -2.30 14.60 -3.32
N ALA A 34 -1.14 14.93 -2.74
CA ALA A 34 -0.03 14.00 -2.59
C ALA A 34 -0.41 12.78 -1.72
N VAL A 35 -1.03 13.02 -0.57
CA VAL A 35 -1.45 11.93 0.33
C VAL A 35 -2.52 11.07 -0.32
N HIS A 36 -3.49 11.67 -1.03
CA HIS A 36 -4.51 10.91 -1.77
C HIS A 36 -3.86 9.99 -2.82
N GLN A 37 -2.88 10.48 -3.57
CA GLN A 37 -2.14 9.67 -4.53
C GLN A 37 -1.31 8.57 -3.84
N MET A 38 -0.76 8.82 -2.65
CA MET A 38 -0.06 7.79 -1.88
C MET A 38 -0.99 6.65 -1.49
N VAL A 39 -2.23 6.94 -1.06
CA VAL A 39 -3.21 5.90 -0.73
C VAL A 39 -3.59 5.08 -1.96
N TYR A 40 -3.79 5.72 -3.11
CA TYR A 40 -4.02 4.99 -4.37
C TYR A 40 -2.82 4.14 -4.77
N THR A 41 -1.61 4.65 -4.63
CA THR A 41 -0.39 3.88 -4.90
C THR A 41 -0.33 2.62 -4.03
N LEU A 42 -0.62 2.75 -2.74
CA LEU A 42 -0.69 1.62 -1.82
C LEU A 42 -1.76 0.60 -2.25
N ALA A 43 -2.96 1.07 -2.57
CA ALA A 43 -4.06 0.21 -2.98
C ALA A 43 -3.74 -0.62 -4.24
N TYR A 44 -3.01 -0.04 -5.19
CA TYR A 44 -2.54 -0.78 -6.37
C TYR A 44 -1.36 -1.71 -6.09
N TRP A 45 -0.52 -1.40 -5.09
CA TRP A 45 0.57 -2.29 -4.66
C TRP A 45 0.06 -3.52 -3.92
N CYS A 46 -1.03 -3.39 -3.15
CA CYS A 46 -1.58 -4.53 -2.42
C CYS A 46 -1.93 -5.68 -3.35
N LYS A 47 -1.54 -6.89 -2.97
CA LYS A 47 -2.00 -8.14 -3.59
C LYS A 47 -3.53 -8.28 -3.39
N PRO A 48 -4.21 -9.19 -4.10
CA PRO A 48 -5.67 -9.38 -3.94
C PRO A 48 -6.11 -9.71 -2.51
N ASN A 49 -5.25 -10.30 -1.70
CA ASN A 49 -5.49 -10.57 -0.28
C ASN A 49 -5.28 -9.35 0.65
N GLY A 50 -4.91 -8.19 0.11
CA GLY A 50 -4.68 -6.96 0.86
C GLY A 50 -3.25 -6.76 1.38
N HIS A 51 -2.39 -7.74 1.24
CA HIS A 51 -1.00 -7.66 1.70
C HIS A 51 -0.11 -6.92 0.71
N ILE A 52 0.84 -6.16 1.22
CA ILE A 52 1.86 -5.49 0.39
C ILE A 52 2.97 -6.47 -0.02
N PRO A 53 3.63 -6.26 -1.17
CA PRO A 53 4.82 -7.02 -1.51
C PRO A 53 5.99 -6.67 -0.58
N CYS A 54 6.82 -7.68 -0.26
CA CYS A 54 7.97 -7.53 0.64
C CYS A 54 9.19 -6.83 0.00
N GLN A 55 9.01 -5.99 -1.00
CA GLN A 55 10.10 -5.29 -1.69
C GLN A 55 10.98 -4.48 -0.74
N GLY A 56 12.28 -4.61 -0.90
CA GLY A 56 13.27 -3.94 -0.05
C GLY A 56 13.12 -4.32 1.41
N ASP A 57 13.26 -3.37 2.32
CA ASP A 57 13.08 -3.60 3.76
C ASP A 57 11.57 -3.62 4.17
N SER A 58 10.68 -4.18 3.37
CA SER A 58 9.27 -4.35 3.72
C SER A 58 9.01 -5.66 4.44
N ASP A 59 8.00 -5.65 5.30
CA ASP A 59 7.39 -6.84 5.90
C ASP A 59 6.08 -7.18 5.16
N ASP A 60 5.62 -8.40 5.31
CA ASP A 60 4.31 -8.84 4.81
C ASP A 60 3.21 -8.34 5.76
N ILE A 61 2.58 -7.21 5.43
CA ILE A 61 1.52 -6.61 6.22
C ILE A 61 0.25 -6.42 5.39
N ASP A 62 -0.89 -6.64 6.02
CA ASP A 62 -2.21 -6.26 5.47
C ASP A 62 -2.36 -4.73 5.61
N ALA A 63 -2.48 -4.02 4.50
CA ALA A 63 -2.57 -2.57 4.47
C ALA A 63 -3.99 -2.04 4.20
N ARG A 64 -5.01 -2.90 4.24
CA ARG A 64 -6.39 -2.49 3.93
C ARG A 64 -6.96 -1.50 4.94
N ASP A 65 -6.53 -1.56 6.19
CA ASP A 65 -6.86 -0.61 7.25
C ASP A 65 -6.44 0.82 6.87
N GLN A 66 -5.23 1.00 6.35
CA GLN A 66 -4.71 2.30 5.90
C GLN A 66 -5.44 2.81 4.65
N ILE A 67 -5.85 1.91 3.76
CA ILE A 67 -6.70 2.27 2.61
C ILE A 67 -8.08 2.72 3.10
N SER A 68 -8.65 2.06 4.12
CA SER A 68 -9.91 2.47 4.76
C SER A 68 -9.80 3.85 5.43
N MET A 69 -8.68 4.11 6.09
CA MET A 69 -8.39 5.45 6.64
C MET A 69 -8.41 6.52 5.53
N GLY A 70 -7.79 6.21 4.39
CA GLY A 70 -7.84 7.07 3.19
C GLY A 70 -9.26 7.25 2.65
N ALA A 71 -10.04 6.18 2.57
CA ALA A 71 -11.45 6.23 2.14
C ALA A 71 -12.27 7.18 3.02
N LEU A 72 -12.08 7.15 4.33
CA LEU A 72 -12.73 8.06 5.28
C LEU A 72 -12.25 9.49 5.16
N LEU A 73 -10.93 9.69 5.09
CA LEU A 73 -10.31 11.01 5.07
C LEU A 73 -10.70 11.81 3.81
N PHE A 74 -10.79 11.14 2.67
CA PHE A 74 -11.10 11.72 1.35
C PHE A 74 -12.55 11.52 0.92
N LYS A 75 -13.34 10.73 1.65
CA LYS A 75 -14.71 10.32 1.29
C LYS A 75 -14.74 9.65 -0.10
N ASP A 76 -13.81 8.74 -0.31
CA ASP A 76 -13.55 8.11 -1.60
C ASP A 76 -14.10 6.69 -1.64
N GLY A 77 -15.15 6.48 -2.46
CA GLY A 77 -15.82 5.19 -2.62
C GLY A 77 -14.96 4.13 -3.31
N THR A 78 -14.02 4.55 -4.15
CA THR A 78 -13.07 3.64 -4.79
C THR A 78 -12.09 3.08 -3.77
N LEU A 79 -11.53 3.92 -2.90
CA LEU A 79 -10.68 3.45 -1.80
C LEU A 79 -11.45 2.55 -0.84
N LYS A 80 -12.75 2.83 -0.57
CA LYS A 80 -13.60 1.92 0.20
C LYS A 80 -13.72 0.55 -0.45
N TYR A 81 -13.90 0.49 -1.77
CA TYR A 81 -13.95 -0.78 -2.49
C TYR A 81 -12.62 -1.52 -2.38
N LEU A 82 -11.51 -0.83 -2.61
CA LEU A 82 -10.16 -1.39 -2.59
C LEU A 82 -9.71 -1.87 -1.20
N SER A 83 -10.22 -1.29 -0.12
CA SER A 83 -9.99 -1.75 1.24
C SER A 83 -10.79 -2.99 1.62
N GLN A 84 -11.65 -3.50 0.72
CA GLN A 84 -12.46 -4.71 0.92
C GLN A 84 -13.31 -4.68 2.21
N GLY A 85 -13.66 -3.49 2.70
CA GLY A 85 -14.48 -3.32 3.90
C GLY A 85 -13.74 -3.52 5.22
N VAL A 86 -12.42 -3.65 5.21
CA VAL A 86 -11.61 -3.83 6.42
C VAL A 86 -11.58 -2.52 7.20
N ILE A 87 -12.05 -2.57 8.43
CA ILE A 87 -11.93 -1.51 9.45
C ILE A 87 -11.31 -2.17 10.68
N ASP A 88 -10.17 -1.68 11.10
CA ASP A 88 -9.48 -2.17 12.27
C ASP A 88 -9.74 -1.32 13.52
N GLU A 89 -9.11 -1.71 14.63
CA GLU A 89 -9.22 -1.03 15.90
C GLU A 89 -8.64 0.40 15.84
N GLU A 90 -7.57 0.62 15.09
CA GLU A 90 -6.93 1.93 14.95
C GLU A 90 -7.82 2.92 14.21
N ASN A 91 -8.51 2.47 13.15
CA ASN A 91 -9.52 3.26 12.47
C ASN A 91 -10.67 3.66 13.42
N LEU A 92 -11.11 2.74 14.29
CA LEU A 92 -12.15 3.01 15.28
C LEU A 92 -11.70 4.04 16.32
N TRP A 93 -10.47 3.95 16.81
CA TRP A 93 -9.90 4.95 17.73
C TRP A 93 -9.76 6.31 17.05
N THR A 94 -9.33 6.33 15.79
CA THR A 94 -9.09 7.55 15.03
C THR A 94 -10.38 8.29 14.69
N PHE A 95 -11.40 7.60 14.23
CA PHE A 95 -12.63 8.21 13.69
C PHE A 95 -13.86 8.03 14.58
N GLY A 96 -13.83 7.11 15.52
CA GLY A 96 -14.92 6.80 16.44
C GLY A 96 -16.15 6.21 15.74
N ALA A 97 -17.25 6.08 16.49
CA ALA A 97 -18.50 5.52 15.98
C ALA A 97 -19.06 6.27 14.75
N LYS A 98 -18.94 7.60 14.74
CA LYS A 98 -19.37 8.42 13.61
C LYS A 98 -18.54 8.15 12.33
N GLY A 99 -17.25 7.84 12.49
CA GLY A 99 -16.41 7.42 11.37
C GLY A 99 -16.86 6.09 10.80
N LEU A 100 -17.17 5.12 11.66
CA LEU A 100 -17.71 3.84 11.23
C LEU A 100 -19.04 3.99 10.48
N GLU A 101 -19.98 4.80 11.00
CA GLU A 101 -21.23 5.11 10.32
C GLU A 101 -20.99 5.78 8.95
N ALA A 102 -20.07 6.74 8.89
CA ALA A 102 -19.70 7.41 7.65
C ALA A 102 -19.08 6.44 6.63
N TYR A 103 -18.21 5.53 7.09
CA TYR A 103 -17.63 4.51 6.23
C TYR A 103 -18.69 3.54 5.70
N GLN A 104 -19.62 3.10 6.53
CA GLN A 104 -20.71 2.21 6.11
C GLN A 104 -21.63 2.89 5.08
N ALA A 105 -21.92 4.17 5.28
CA ALA A 105 -22.77 4.97 4.38
C ALA A 105 -22.08 5.34 3.05
N LEU A 106 -20.75 5.34 3.00
CA LEU A 106 -20.01 5.64 1.77
C LEU A 106 -20.26 4.54 0.74
N PRO A 107 -20.71 4.85 -0.49
CA PRO A 107 -20.88 3.83 -1.53
C PRO A 107 -19.53 3.29 -1.99
N ALA A 108 -19.42 1.95 -2.10
CA ALA A 108 -18.25 1.32 -2.69
C ALA A 108 -18.32 1.43 -4.22
N ILE A 109 -17.23 1.90 -4.84
CA ILE A 109 -17.15 2.12 -6.29
C ILE A 109 -16.04 1.24 -6.85
N VAL A 110 -16.39 0.36 -7.78
CA VAL A 110 -15.41 -0.51 -8.46
C VAL A 110 -14.48 0.36 -9.31
N PRO A 111 -13.15 0.20 -9.20
CA PRO A 111 -12.22 0.91 -10.07
C PRO A 111 -12.41 0.52 -11.54
N GLU A 112 -12.31 1.48 -12.44
CA GLU A 112 -12.35 1.22 -13.89
C GLU A 112 -11.08 0.49 -14.36
N GLU A 113 -9.93 0.85 -13.79
CA GLU A 113 -8.64 0.26 -14.12
C GLU A 113 -8.29 -0.87 -13.16
N THR A 114 -7.84 -2.00 -13.68
CA THR A 114 -7.31 -3.11 -12.87
C THR A 114 -5.79 -3.05 -12.73
N SER A 115 -5.10 -2.46 -13.69
CA SER A 115 -3.64 -2.37 -13.74
C SER A 115 -3.14 -0.94 -13.54
N LYS A 116 -1.94 -0.78 -12.97
CA LYS A 116 -1.32 0.54 -12.74
C LYS A 116 0.16 0.51 -13.05
N PHE A 117 0.62 1.52 -13.77
CA PHE A 117 2.00 1.68 -14.17
C PHE A 117 2.57 2.95 -13.53
N LEU A 118 3.44 2.77 -12.56
CA LEU A 118 4.16 3.85 -11.86
C LEU A 118 5.56 3.97 -12.48
N THR A 119 5.62 4.52 -13.69
CA THR A 119 6.82 4.56 -14.54
C THR A 119 8.01 5.23 -13.85
N ASP A 120 7.79 6.30 -13.09
CA ASP A 120 8.86 7.04 -12.39
C ASP A 120 9.52 6.21 -11.30
N SER A 121 8.80 5.27 -10.70
CA SER A 121 9.32 4.34 -9.68
C SER A 121 9.67 2.96 -10.24
N GLY A 122 9.34 2.71 -11.51
CA GLY A 122 9.55 1.42 -12.16
C GLY A 122 8.71 0.28 -11.59
N ASN A 123 7.53 0.58 -11.05
CA ASN A 123 6.59 -0.43 -10.54
C ASN A 123 5.39 -0.56 -11.48
N TYR A 124 5.14 -1.78 -11.94
CA TYR A 124 4.08 -2.11 -12.87
C TYR A 124 3.21 -3.21 -12.26
N MET A 125 1.96 -2.87 -11.93
CA MET A 125 0.99 -3.79 -11.36
C MET A 125 -0.04 -4.16 -12.42
N LEU A 126 -0.18 -5.44 -12.67
CA LEU A 126 -1.17 -6.02 -13.59
C LEU A 126 -2.11 -6.92 -12.80
N ARG A 127 -3.41 -6.86 -13.10
CA ARG A 127 -4.43 -7.66 -12.44
C ARG A 127 -5.45 -8.18 -13.44
N SER A 128 -5.96 -9.39 -13.20
CA SER A 128 -7.15 -9.90 -13.91
C SER A 128 -8.46 -9.34 -13.33
N GLY A 129 -8.43 -8.85 -12.08
CA GLY A 129 -9.57 -8.29 -11.38
C GLY A 129 -9.21 -7.84 -9.96
N TRP A 130 -10.23 -7.57 -9.15
CA TRP A 130 -10.09 -7.10 -7.77
C TRP A 130 -10.55 -8.12 -6.72
N ASP A 131 -11.06 -9.27 -7.15
CA ASP A 131 -11.48 -10.33 -6.23
C ASP A 131 -10.25 -10.99 -5.57
N PRO A 132 -10.40 -11.54 -4.34
CA PRO A 132 -9.29 -12.20 -3.64
C PRO A 132 -8.66 -13.37 -4.42
N SER A 133 -9.38 -13.97 -5.37
CA SER A 133 -8.89 -15.04 -6.24
C SER A 133 -8.31 -14.56 -7.57
N SER A 134 -8.32 -13.24 -7.82
CA SER A 134 -7.78 -12.66 -9.06
C SER A 134 -6.27 -12.85 -9.14
N ASP A 135 -5.76 -12.93 -10.37
CA ASP A 135 -4.32 -12.90 -10.59
C ASP A 135 -3.78 -11.50 -10.37
N TYR A 136 -2.59 -11.45 -9.79
CA TYR A 136 -1.81 -10.23 -9.63
C TYR A 136 -0.36 -10.50 -9.98
N LEU A 137 0.21 -9.60 -10.77
CA LEU A 137 1.62 -9.60 -11.09
C LEU A 137 2.17 -8.19 -10.84
N ARG A 138 3.21 -8.07 -10.04
CA ARG A 138 4.02 -6.87 -9.95
C ARG A 138 5.37 -7.11 -10.60
N PHE A 139 5.75 -6.22 -11.49
CA PHE A 139 7.08 -6.17 -12.06
C PHE A 139 7.79 -4.90 -11.57
N HIS A 140 8.99 -5.07 -11.02
CA HIS A 140 9.83 -3.96 -10.58
C HIS A 140 11.07 -3.83 -11.44
N CYS A 141 11.26 -2.67 -12.08
CA CYS A 141 12.46 -2.34 -12.87
C CYS A 141 12.93 -0.88 -12.62
N GLY A 142 12.64 -0.37 -11.42
CA GLY A 142 13.06 0.97 -11.02
C GLY A 142 14.55 1.08 -10.70
N ALA A 143 15.00 2.32 -10.50
CA ALA A 143 16.35 2.54 -10.01
C ALA A 143 16.53 1.94 -8.62
N MET A 144 17.69 1.36 -8.36
CA MET A 144 18.05 0.87 -7.03
C MET A 144 17.95 2.04 -6.04
N GLY A 145 17.17 1.82 -4.98
CA GLY A 145 17.01 2.79 -3.92
C GLY A 145 18.26 2.93 -3.05
N SER A 146 18.20 3.88 -2.14
CA SER A 146 19.16 3.99 -1.04
C SER A 146 18.48 3.65 0.28
N GLY A 147 19.26 3.39 1.34
CA GLY A 147 18.74 3.07 2.66
C GLY A 147 18.05 1.72 2.73
N HIS A 148 16.75 1.69 2.50
CA HIS A 148 15.91 0.49 2.60
C HIS A 148 15.71 -0.25 1.28
N GLY A 149 16.44 0.10 0.22
CA GLY A 149 16.40 -0.60 -1.05
C GLY A 149 17.27 -1.86 -1.06
N HIS A 150 16.90 -2.82 -1.91
CA HIS A 150 17.65 -4.04 -2.21
C HIS A 150 18.03 -4.07 -3.69
N GLY A 151 18.79 -5.09 -4.09
CA GLY A 151 19.14 -5.35 -5.49
C GLY A 151 18.02 -6.07 -6.26
N ASP A 152 16.77 -5.63 -6.07
CA ASP A 152 15.52 -6.25 -6.52
C ASP A 152 15.06 -5.80 -7.91
N GLN A 153 15.98 -5.33 -8.76
CA GLN A 153 15.66 -4.95 -10.14
C GLN A 153 15.28 -6.18 -10.99
N LEU A 154 14.24 -6.00 -11.81
CA LEU A 154 13.62 -7.04 -12.65
C LEU A 154 12.91 -8.14 -11.86
N HIS A 155 12.64 -7.89 -10.57
CA HIS A 155 11.89 -8.82 -9.75
C HIS A 155 10.41 -8.87 -10.15
N ILE A 156 9.81 -10.05 -9.99
CA ILE A 156 8.38 -10.30 -10.24
C ILE A 156 7.78 -10.92 -8.99
N ASP A 157 6.76 -10.25 -8.42
CA ASP A 157 5.82 -10.93 -7.52
C ASP A 157 4.64 -11.45 -8.34
N TYR A 158 4.22 -12.66 -8.07
CA TYR A 158 3.06 -13.25 -8.71
C TYR A 158 2.16 -13.93 -7.68
N TYR A 159 0.89 -13.54 -7.70
CA TYR A 159 -0.17 -14.09 -6.85
C TYR A 159 -1.27 -14.62 -7.77
N SER A 160 -1.77 -15.82 -7.51
CA SER A 160 -2.80 -16.47 -8.31
C SER A 160 -3.59 -17.48 -7.49
N ALA A 161 -4.86 -17.66 -7.82
CA ALA A 161 -5.75 -18.62 -7.17
C ALA A 161 -5.82 -18.51 -5.62
N GLY A 162 -5.60 -17.30 -5.10
CA GLY A 162 -5.64 -17.03 -3.66
C GLY A 162 -4.32 -17.23 -2.92
N GLU A 163 -3.21 -17.52 -3.63
CA GLU A 163 -1.92 -17.84 -3.03
C GLU A 163 -0.77 -17.06 -3.68
N ASP A 164 0.28 -16.81 -2.90
CA ASP A 164 1.55 -16.29 -3.39
C ASP A 164 2.33 -17.40 -4.11
N ILE A 165 2.68 -17.16 -5.39
CA ILE A 165 3.43 -18.09 -6.22
C ILE A 165 4.90 -17.69 -6.33
N LEU A 166 5.16 -16.39 -6.53
CA LEU A 166 6.49 -15.79 -6.51
C LEU A 166 6.45 -14.58 -5.58
N ILE A 167 7.43 -14.48 -4.69
CA ILE A 167 7.54 -13.39 -3.72
C ILE A 167 8.96 -12.85 -3.64
N ASP A 168 9.08 -11.59 -3.27
CA ASP A 168 10.32 -11.03 -2.74
C ASP A 168 10.46 -11.49 -1.27
N PRO A 169 11.61 -12.01 -0.84
CA PRO A 169 11.81 -12.48 0.53
C PRO A 169 11.91 -11.33 1.55
N GLY A 170 12.03 -10.09 1.10
CA GLY A 170 12.14 -8.93 1.97
C GLY A 170 13.45 -8.86 2.74
N ARG A 171 13.40 -8.20 3.90
CA ARG A 171 14.59 -7.89 4.69
C ARG A 171 15.06 -9.00 5.64
N TYR A 172 14.20 -9.94 5.98
CA TYR A 172 14.42 -10.98 6.98
C TYR A 172 14.72 -10.45 8.40
N THR A 173 15.71 -9.55 8.57
CA THR A 173 16.11 -8.97 9.86
C THR A 173 16.86 -7.65 9.67
N TYR A 174 16.89 -6.80 10.70
CA TYR A 174 17.77 -5.62 10.77
C TYR A 174 19.12 -5.91 11.45
N VAL A 175 19.28 -7.09 12.03
CA VAL A 175 20.58 -7.48 12.62
C VAL A 175 21.58 -7.73 11.49
N ASP A 176 22.73 -7.06 11.54
CA ASP A 176 23.80 -7.28 10.55
C ASP A 176 24.29 -8.73 10.60
N SER A 177 24.11 -9.45 9.51
CA SER A 177 24.41 -10.86 9.39
C SER A 177 24.70 -11.22 7.93
N ALA A 178 25.32 -12.36 7.71
CA ALA A 178 25.61 -12.84 6.36
C ALA A 178 24.31 -13.01 5.54
N ILE A 179 23.27 -13.59 6.15
CA ILE A 179 21.97 -13.82 5.49
C ILE A 179 21.29 -12.49 5.10
N ARG A 180 21.31 -11.46 5.97
CA ARG A 180 20.77 -10.15 5.62
C ARG A 180 21.50 -9.54 4.43
N ARG A 181 22.82 -9.63 4.41
CA ARG A 181 23.63 -9.09 3.32
C ARG A 181 23.35 -9.81 2.01
N GLU A 182 23.18 -11.12 2.04
CA GLU A 182 22.85 -11.93 0.86
C GLU A 182 21.45 -11.59 0.32
N LEU A 183 20.46 -11.46 1.20
CA LEU A 183 19.09 -11.08 0.83
C LEU A 183 18.94 -9.64 0.31
N LYS A 184 19.99 -8.80 0.41
CA LYS A 184 20.01 -7.48 -0.22
C LYS A 184 20.62 -7.46 -1.62
N LEU A 185 21.23 -8.55 -2.03
CA LEU A 185 21.87 -8.72 -3.34
C LEU A 185 20.87 -9.25 -4.38
N PRO A 186 21.13 -9.05 -5.68
CA PRO A 186 20.26 -9.60 -6.73
C PRO A 186 20.08 -11.11 -6.68
N SER A 187 20.97 -11.84 -6.03
CA SER A 187 20.87 -13.28 -5.82
C SER A 187 19.83 -13.70 -4.77
N GLY A 188 19.35 -12.75 -3.98
CA GLY A 188 18.34 -12.98 -2.95
C GLY A 188 16.89 -12.70 -3.42
N HIS A 189 16.71 -12.20 -4.64
CA HIS A 189 15.42 -11.78 -5.19
C HIS A 189 15.02 -12.54 -6.45
#